data_22bd386c9d8c49d4ea220cbe84754576
#
_entry.id   22bd386c9d8c49d4ea220cbe84754576
#
_cell.length_a   1.000
_cell.length_b   1.000
_cell.length_c   1.000
_cell.angle_alpha   90.00
_cell.angle_beta   90.00
_cell.angle_gamma   90.00
#
_symmetry.space_group_name_H-M   'P 1'
#
loop_
_entity.id
_entity.type
_entity.pdbx_description
1 polymer ?
#
loop_
_entity_poly.entity_id
_entity_poly.type
_entity_poly.pdbx_seq_one_letter_code
_entity_poly.pdbx_strand_id
1 'polypeptide(L)'
;QEGTFPQQENEIAGQESMFERLGYPNAKPGDTVTIPFRRNIQEKYQEKDFTISGIMKPTQAEQENQSYTAYVSKACYEELYGPQERVYNIYFTLSDTVSVNSSDLEATIKELAQACGINPEYAAVNGYYSMWVLDPGAETMVGCAAVALIVIFFAVLVIYNIFQVGLVQKIQEYGKIRALGATRKQ
;
A
#
# COMPACT_ATOMS: atom_id res chain seq x y z
N GLN A 1 11.23 14.16 -17.79
CA GLN A 1 10.94 13.12 -18.77
C GLN A 1 11.29 13.66 -20.15
N GLU A 2 12.11 12.94 -20.88
CA GLU A 2 12.48 13.24 -22.27
C GLU A 2 12.06 12.04 -23.14
N GLY A 3 11.57 12.30 -24.37
CA GLY A 3 11.14 11.26 -25.27
C GLY A 3 9.75 10.68 -24.98
N THR A 4 9.48 9.48 -25.48
CA THR A 4 8.18 8.80 -25.46
C THR A 4 8.29 7.38 -24.89
N PHE A 5 7.15 6.79 -24.54
CA PHE A 5 7.10 5.36 -24.21
C PHE A 5 7.38 4.50 -25.45
N PRO A 6 8.01 3.33 -25.27
CA PRO A 6 8.36 2.41 -26.36
C PRO A 6 7.12 1.98 -27.15
N GLN A 7 7.22 2.01 -28.47
CA GLN A 7 6.17 1.55 -29.39
C GLN A 7 6.66 0.37 -30.23
N GLN A 8 7.95 0.37 -30.59
CA GLN A 8 8.54 -0.66 -31.43
C GLN A 8 9.21 -1.76 -30.60
N GLU A 9 9.44 -2.90 -31.22
CA GLU A 9 9.99 -4.11 -30.59
C GLU A 9 11.38 -3.93 -29.96
N ASN A 10 12.19 -3.07 -30.54
CA ASN A 10 13.56 -2.79 -30.10
C ASN A 10 13.67 -1.46 -29.33
N GLU A 11 12.58 -0.90 -28.83
CA GLU A 11 12.60 0.34 -28.04
C GLU A 11 12.54 0.08 -26.55
N ILE A 12 13.27 0.91 -25.81
CA ILE A 12 13.26 0.91 -24.34
C ILE A 12 13.17 2.33 -23.79
N ALA A 13 12.38 2.53 -22.76
CA ALA A 13 12.41 3.73 -21.93
C ALA A 13 12.80 3.37 -20.50
N GLY A 14 13.71 4.12 -19.93
CA GLY A 14 14.26 3.81 -18.61
C GLY A 14 14.75 5.04 -17.86
N GLN A 15 15.21 4.82 -16.65
CA GLN A 15 15.76 5.88 -15.83
C GLN A 15 17.19 6.21 -16.27
N GLU A 16 17.56 7.49 -16.23
CA GLU A 16 18.91 7.97 -16.54
C GLU A 16 19.97 7.23 -15.72
N SER A 17 19.75 7.12 -14.41
CA SER A 17 20.64 6.41 -13.49
C SER A 17 20.80 4.90 -13.80
N MET A 18 19.80 4.27 -14.42
CA MET A 18 19.91 2.90 -14.91
C MET A 18 20.89 2.81 -16.08
N PHE A 19 20.75 3.69 -17.07
CA PHE A 19 21.64 3.72 -18.23
C PHE A 19 23.09 4.05 -17.83
N GLU A 20 23.31 5.03 -16.93
CA GLU A 20 24.63 5.31 -16.37
C GLU A 20 25.28 4.07 -15.74
N ARG A 21 24.51 3.33 -14.94
CA ARG A 21 25.00 2.12 -14.27
C ARG A 21 25.29 0.97 -15.23
N LEU A 22 24.63 0.93 -16.36
CA LEU A 22 24.89 0.00 -17.46
C LEU A 22 26.09 0.41 -18.34
N GLY A 23 26.72 1.54 -18.04
CA GLY A 23 27.88 2.03 -18.76
C GLY A 23 27.59 3.02 -19.88
N TYR A 24 26.39 3.59 -19.92
CA TYR A 24 25.95 4.59 -20.89
C TYR A 24 25.70 5.96 -20.24
N PRO A 25 26.74 6.65 -19.74
CA PRO A 25 26.58 7.99 -19.17
C PRO A 25 26.14 8.97 -20.26
N ASN A 26 25.20 9.85 -19.95
CA ASN A 26 24.60 10.82 -20.87
C ASN A 26 23.80 10.21 -22.03
N ALA A 27 23.23 9.03 -21.85
CA ALA A 27 22.34 8.41 -22.82
C ALA A 27 21.15 9.33 -23.15
N LYS A 28 20.74 9.35 -24.41
CA LYS A 28 19.65 10.20 -24.92
C LYS A 28 18.68 9.39 -25.73
N PRO A 29 17.42 9.86 -25.87
CA PRO A 29 16.48 9.28 -26.83
C PRO A 29 17.08 9.24 -28.23
N GLY A 30 17.04 8.07 -28.88
CA GLY A 30 17.65 7.77 -30.15
C GLY A 30 18.98 7.01 -30.07
N ASP A 31 19.63 6.95 -28.91
CA ASP A 31 20.85 6.16 -28.74
C ASP A 31 20.55 4.66 -28.67
N THR A 32 21.49 3.85 -29.16
CA THR A 32 21.41 2.39 -29.06
C THR A 32 22.20 1.90 -27.87
N VAL A 33 21.60 1.02 -27.08
CA VAL A 33 22.21 0.43 -25.87
C VAL A 33 22.01 -1.09 -25.87
N THR A 34 23.03 -1.83 -25.46
CA THR A 34 22.95 -3.29 -25.28
C THR A 34 22.60 -3.58 -23.84
N ILE A 35 21.46 -4.19 -23.60
CA ILE A 35 20.93 -4.48 -22.27
C ILE A 35 21.04 -5.96 -21.97
N PRO A 36 21.79 -6.37 -20.93
CA PRO A 36 21.76 -7.74 -20.42
C PRO A 36 20.47 -7.95 -19.62
N PHE A 37 19.66 -8.91 -20.02
CA PHE A 37 18.41 -9.23 -19.33
C PHE A 37 18.23 -10.75 -19.19
N ARG A 38 17.32 -11.16 -18.34
CA ARG A 38 16.81 -12.52 -18.20
C ARG A 38 15.31 -12.48 -17.90
N ARG A 39 14.56 -13.44 -18.40
CA ARG A 39 13.11 -13.52 -18.19
C ARG A 39 12.75 -13.95 -16.77
N ASN A 40 13.60 -14.79 -16.17
CA ASN A 40 13.47 -15.25 -14.79
C ASN A 40 14.86 -15.50 -14.16
N ILE A 41 14.89 -15.70 -12.84
CA ILE A 41 16.13 -15.87 -12.07
C ILE A 41 16.92 -17.12 -12.47
N GLN A 42 16.28 -18.13 -13.02
CA GLN A 42 16.90 -19.42 -13.38
C GLN A 42 17.55 -19.40 -14.76
N GLU A 43 17.17 -18.44 -15.60
CA GLU A 43 17.74 -18.28 -16.95
C GLU A 43 19.08 -17.55 -16.93
N LYS A 44 19.91 -17.86 -17.93
CA LYS A 44 21.14 -17.11 -18.18
C LYS A 44 20.80 -15.74 -18.75
N TYR A 45 21.67 -14.78 -18.47
CA TYR A 45 21.57 -13.46 -19.10
C TYR A 45 21.71 -13.60 -20.62
N GLN A 46 20.85 -12.89 -21.32
CA GLN A 46 20.85 -12.68 -22.75
C GLN A 46 21.08 -11.19 -22.99
N GLU A 47 21.65 -10.83 -24.11
CA GLU A 47 21.87 -9.44 -24.51
C GLU A 47 20.96 -9.13 -25.70
N LYS A 48 20.35 -7.96 -25.65
CA LYS A 48 19.54 -7.41 -26.76
C LYS A 48 19.84 -5.93 -26.91
N ASP A 49 19.93 -5.51 -28.16
CA ASP A 49 20.12 -4.10 -28.51
C ASP A 49 18.76 -3.39 -28.53
N PHE A 50 18.71 -2.28 -27.83
CA PHE A 50 17.55 -1.41 -27.75
C PHE A 50 17.88 0.01 -28.15
N THR A 51 16.96 0.67 -28.83
CA THR A 51 16.97 2.10 -29.05
C THR A 51 16.25 2.80 -27.88
N ILE A 52 16.87 3.75 -27.24
CA ILE A 52 16.26 4.53 -26.18
C ILE A 52 15.14 5.40 -26.77
N SER A 53 13.91 5.15 -26.39
CA SER A 53 12.74 5.95 -26.81
C SER A 53 12.42 7.06 -25.81
N GLY A 54 12.81 6.90 -24.54
CA GLY A 54 12.58 7.91 -23.51
C GLY A 54 13.41 7.72 -22.27
N ILE A 55 13.67 8.85 -21.58
CA ILE A 55 14.37 8.90 -20.31
C ILE A 55 13.42 9.43 -19.24
N MET A 56 13.34 8.71 -18.12
CA MET A 56 12.45 9.02 -17.01
C MET A 56 13.26 9.43 -15.78
N LYS A 57 12.64 10.26 -14.95
CA LYS A 57 13.14 10.55 -13.61
C LYS A 57 12.69 9.46 -12.65
N PRO A 58 13.56 9.00 -11.74
CA PRO A 58 13.18 8.04 -10.72
C PRO A 58 12.18 8.67 -9.73
N THR A 59 11.28 7.86 -9.20
CA THR A 59 10.45 8.24 -8.06
C THR A 59 11.26 8.25 -6.77
N GLN A 60 10.75 8.90 -5.73
CA GLN A 60 11.43 8.92 -4.42
C GLN A 60 11.63 7.49 -3.88
N ALA A 61 10.62 6.63 -3.98
CA ALA A 61 10.71 5.24 -3.52
C ALA A 61 11.77 4.42 -4.28
N GLU A 62 11.91 4.65 -5.59
CA GLU A 62 12.95 4.00 -6.40
C GLU A 62 14.35 4.47 -6.03
N GLN A 63 14.52 5.75 -5.71
CA GLN A 63 15.80 6.30 -5.22
C GLN A 63 16.18 5.69 -3.87
N GLU A 64 15.25 5.65 -2.92
CA GLU A 64 15.49 5.09 -1.58
C GLU A 64 15.80 3.59 -1.61
N ASN A 65 15.12 2.84 -2.47
CA ASN A 65 15.30 1.39 -2.61
C ASN A 65 16.41 0.99 -3.60
N GLN A 66 17.06 1.95 -4.26
CA GLN A 66 18.03 1.71 -5.34
C GLN A 66 17.47 0.77 -6.43
N SER A 67 16.19 0.90 -6.73
CA SER A 67 15.52 0.14 -7.77
C SER A 67 15.44 0.93 -9.07
N TYR A 68 15.49 0.23 -10.19
CA TYR A 68 15.47 0.82 -11.52
C TYR A 68 14.29 0.25 -12.29
N THR A 69 13.53 1.13 -12.93
CA THR A 69 12.40 0.74 -13.76
C THR A 69 12.71 1.05 -15.22
N ALA A 70 12.47 0.07 -16.07
CA ALA A 70 12.49 0.24 -17.52
C ALA A 70 11.20 -0.31 -18.13
N TYR A 71 10.80 0.27 -19.24
CA TYR A 71 9.63 -0.14 -20.00
C TYR A 71 10.07 -0.58 -21.39
N VAL A 72 9.49 -1.64 -21.86
CA VAL A 72 9.60 -2.12 -23.23
C VAL A 72 8.21 -2.11 -23.89
N SER A 73 8.16 -2.15 -25.21
CA SER A 73 6.88 -2.20 -25.92
C SER A 73 6.16 -3.54 -25.74
N LYS A 74 4.86 -3.54 -26.00
CA LYS A 74 4.08 -4.78 -26.08
C LYS A 74 4.66 -5.75 -27.13
N ALA A 75 5.12 -5.22 -28.26
CA ALA A 75 5.73 -6.03 -29.33
C ALA A 75 7.00 -6.75 -28.83
N CYS A 76 7.87 -6.06 -28.09
CA CYS A 76 9.04 -6.67 -27.45
C CYS A 76 8.63 -7.79 -26.47
N TYR A 77 7.63 -7.54 -25.64
CA TYR A 77 7.14 -8.54 -24.70
C TYR A 77 6.58 -9.77 -25.40
N GLU A 78 5.83 -9.57 -26.48
CA GLU A 78 5.26 -10.66 -27.29
C GLU A 78 6.29 -11.45 -28.09
N GLU A 79 7.43 -10.84 -28.43
CA GLU A 79 8.58 -11.53 -29.01
C GLU A 79 9.28 -12.43 -27.96
N LEU A 80 9.52 -11.89 -26.76
CA LEU A 80 10.25 -12.56 -25.71
C LEU A 80 9.49 -13.73 -25.06
N TYR A 81 8.16 -13.64 -25.05
CA TYR A 81 7.29 -14.63 -24.38
C TYR A 81 6.33 -15.28 -25.37
N GLY A 82 6.29 -16.58 -25.38
CA GLY A 82 5.28 -17.33 -26.14
C GLY A 82 3.86 -17.04 -25.64
N PRO A 83 2.82 -17.31 -26.48
CA PRO A 83 1.43 -16.97 -26.13
C PRO A 83 0.94 -17.56 -24.78
N GLN A 84 1.48 -18.72 -24.37
CA GLN A 84 1.13 -19.38 -23.12
C GLN A 84 1.95 -18.90 -21.90
N GLU A 85 3.04 -18.21 -22.15
CA GLU A 85 3.92 -17.66 -21.09
C GLU A 85 3.56 -16.21 -20.75
N ARG A 86 2.68 -15.57 -21.55
CA ARG A 86 2.32 -14.17 -21.37
C ARG A 86 1.39 -13.99 -20.20
N VAL A 87 1.79 -13.12 -19.27
CA VAL A 87 1.00 -12.74 -18.11
C VAL A 87 0.66 -11.25 -18.25
N TYR A 88 -0.62 -10.93 -18.17
CA TYR A 88 -1.12 -9.56 -18.21
C TYR A 88 -1.80 -9.21 -16.89
N ASN A 89 -1.47 -8.05 -16.34
CA ASN A 89 -2.22 -7.47 -15.25
C ASN A 89 -3.30 -6.55 -15.80
N ILE A 90 -4.54 -6.79 -15.44
CA ILE A 90 -5.67 -5.96 -15.83
C ILE A 90 -6.09 -5.13 -14.63
N TYR A 91 -6.03 -3.82 -14.77
CA TYR A 91 -6.50 -2.88 -13.76
C TYR A 91 -7.86 -2.33 -14.19
N PHE A 92 -8.81 -2.36 -13.28
CA PHE A 92 -10.15 -1.83 -13.53
C PHE A 92 -10.68 -1.15 -12.26
N THR A 93 -11.63 -0.27 -12.43
CA THR A 93 -12.40 0.36 -11.36
C THR A 93 -13.82 -0.12 -11.41
N LEU A 94 -14.45 -0.31 -10.25
CA LEU A 94 -15.87 -0.57 -10.18
C LEU A 94 -16.65 0.70 -10.59
N SER A 95 -17.83 0.50 -11.18
CA SER A 95 -18.74 1.61 -11.47
C SER A 95 -19.24 2.22 -10.17
N ASP A 96 -19.44 3.55 -10.16
CA ASP A 96 -20.00 4.30 -9.02
C ASP A 96 -21.41 3.81 -8.61
N THR A 97 -22.06 3.03 -9.46
CA THR A 97 -23.36 2.41 -9.16
C THR A 97 -23.26 1.17 -8.26
N VAL A 98 -22.05 0.64 -8.09
CA VAL A 98 -21.80 -0.54 -7.25
C VAL A 98 -21.39 -0.05 -5.87
N SER A 99 -22.33 -0.08 -4.93
CA SER A 99 -22.04 0.22 -3.52
C SER A 99 -21.49 -1.02 -2.84
N VAL A 100 -20.19 -1.00 -2.55
CA VAL A 100 -19.48 -2.13 -1.90
C VAL A 100 -18.74 -1.61 -0.68
N ASN A 101 -18.89 -2.29 0.45
CA ASN A 101 -18.12 -2.04 1.66
C ASN A 101 -16.73 -2.68 1.55
N SER A 102 -15.79 -2.24 2.37
CA SER A 102 -14.43 -2.81 2.37
C SER A 102 -14.41 -4.31 2.70
N SER A 103 -15.35 -4.79 3.55
CA SER A 103 -15.52 -6.21 3.90
C SER A 103 -15.99 -7.08 2.73
N ASP A 104 -16.80 -6.52 1.84
CA ASP A 104 -17.46 -7.27 0.78
C ASP A 104 -16.75 -7.13 -0.57
N LEU A 105 -15.84 -6.14 -0.67
CA LEU A 105 -15.13 -5.80 -1.90
C LEU A 105 -14.35 -6.99 -2.48
N GLU A 106 -13.62 -7.71 -1.64
CA GLU A 106 -12.80 -8.84 -2.08
C GLU A 106 -13.68 -9.98 -2.62
N ALA A 107 -14.80 -10.28 -1.96
CA ALA A 107 -15.75 -11.27 -2.42
C ALA A 107 -16.36 -10.87 -3.76
N THR A 108 -16.79 -9.62 -3.89
CA THR A 108 -17.35 -9.08 -5.14
C THR A 108 -16.36 -9.15 -6.30
N ILE A 109 -15.09 -8.80 -6.07
CA ILE A 109 -14.06 -8.87 -7.10
C ILE A 109 -13.77 -10.31 -7.53
N LYS A 110 -13.75 -11.27 -6.59
CA LYS A 110 -13.59 -12.70 -6.88
C LYS A 110 -14.76 -13.26 -7.70
N GLU A 111 -15.99 -12.87 -7.37
CA GLU A 111 -17.18 -13.25 -8.14
C GLU A 111 -17.13 -12.69 -9.57
N LEU A 112 -16.74 -11.41 -9.74
CA LEU A 112 -16.56 -10.80 -11.06
C LEU A 112 -15.48 -11.50 -11.87
N ALA A 113 -14.34 -11.82 -11.25
CA ALA A 113 -13.27 -12.57 -11.91
C ALA A 113 -13.77 -13.92 -12.42
N GLN A 114 -14.51 -14.67 -11.59
CA GLN A 114 -15.09 -15.96 -11.96
C GLN A 114 -16.10 -15.81 -13.11
N ALA A 115 -16.94 -14.77 -13.09
CA ALA A 115 -17.88 -14.49 -14.17
C ALA A 115 -17.18 -14.18 -15.50
N CYS A 116 -15.98 -13.61 -15.44
CA CYS A 116 -15.14 -13.35 -16.61
C CYS A 116 -14.26 -14.55 -17.04
N GLY A 117 -14.39 -15.71 -16.36
CA GLY A 117 -13.56 -16.88 -16.64
C GLY A 117 -12.13 -16.80 -16.14
N ILE A 118 -11.85 -15.86 -15.23
CA ILE A 118 -10.54 -15.67 -14.57
C ILE A 118 -10.57 -16.43 -13.24
N ASN A 119 -9.47 -17.13 -12.92
CA ASN A 119 -9.35 -17.78 -11.61
C ASN A 119 -9.39 -16.71 -10.49
N PRO A 120 -10.33 -16.79 -9.53
CA PRO A 120 -10.47 -15.83 -8.44
C PRO A 120 -9.21 -15.62 -7.59
N GLU A 121 -8.33 -16.60 -7.52
CA GLU A 121 -7.04 -16.51 -6.81
C GLU A 121 -6.10 -15.44 -7.40
N TYR A 122 -6.29 -15.06 -8.67
CA TYR A 122 -5.50 -14.01 -9.32
C TYR A 122 -6.15 -12.63 -9.21
N ALA A 123 -7.34 -12.54 -8.61
CA ALA A 123 -8.02 -11.28 -8.39
C ALA A 123 -7.52 -10.63 -7.09
N ALA A 124 -7.05 -9.42 -7.18
CA ALA A 124 -6.55 -8.66 -6.03
C ALA A 124 -7.21 -7.29 -5.94
N VAL A 125 -7.37 -6.82 -4.72
CA VAL A 125 -7.91 -5.50 -4.40
C VAL A 125 -6.77 -4.55 -4.04
N ASN A 126 -6.91 -3.29 -4.43
CA ASN A 126 -6.02 -2.25 -3.91
C ASN A 126 -6.30 -2.03 -2.42
N GLY A 127 -5.44 -2.59 -1.56
CA GLY A 127 -5.59 -2.54 -0.11
C GLY A 127 -5.61 -1.12 0.46
N TYR A 128 -4.87 -0.18 -0.14
CA TYR A 128 -4.92 1.22 0.26
C TYR A 128 -6.28 1.85 -0.01
N TYR A 129 -6.86 1.59 -1.17
CA TYR A 129 -8.19 2.08 -1.51
C TYR A 129 -9.25 1.50 -0.57
N SER A 130 -9.22 0.20 -0.35
CA SER A 130 -10.12 -0.49 0.57
C SER A 130 -10.04 0.04 1.99
N MET A 131 -8.84 0.35 2.48
CA MET A 131 -8.61 0.76 3.87
C MET A 131 -8.95 2.24 4.14
N TRP A 132 -8.74 3.12 3.16
CA TRP A 132 -8.81 4.56 3.39
C TRP A 132 -9.97 5.28 2.71
N VAL A 133 -10.56 4.68 1.67
CA VAL A 133 -11.59 5.32 0.85
C VAL A 133 -12.95 4.68 1.04
N LEU A 134 -13.00 3.35 1.24
CA LEU A 134 -14.24 2.64 1.40
C LEU A 134 -14.75 2.69 2.85
N ASP A 135 -16.08 2.62 2.99
CA ASP A 135 -16.72 2.41 4.28
C ASP A 135 -16.23 1.09 4.90
N PRO A 136 -15.70 1.12 6.13
CA PRO A 136 -15.18 -0.07 6.80
C PRO A 136 -16.22 -1.17 7.03
N GLY A 137 -17.50 -0.88 6.81
CA GLY A 137 -18.61 -1.82 7.03
C GLY A 137 -19.08 -1.88 8.49
N ALA A 138 -20.30 -2.37 8.66
CA ALA A 138 -20.97 -2.39 9.97
C ALA A 138 -20.21 -3.24 11.02
N GLU A 139 -19.61 -4.35 10.63
CA GLU A 139 -18.88 -5.25 11.53
C GLU A 139 -17.66 -4.56 12.15
N THR A 140 -16.87 -3.85 11.34
CA THR A 140 -15.71 -3.10 11.80
C THR A 140 -16.14 -1.95 12.71
N MET A 141 -17.21 -1.26 12.39
CA MET A 141 -17.77 -0.18 13.22
C MET A 141 -18.22 -0.71 14.60
N VAL A 142 -18.89 -1.86 14.64
CA VAL A 142 -19.28 -2.52 15.90
C VAL A 142 -18.06 -2.95 16.71
N GLY A 143 -17.03 -3.51 16.06
CA GLY A 143 -15.76 -3.86 16.70
C GLY A 143 -15.06 -2.65 17.33
N CYS A 144 -14.96 -1.55 16.60
CA CYS A 144 -14.38 -0.30 17.11
C CYS A 144 -15.20 0.27 18.29
N ALA A 145 -16.53 0.23 18.22
CA ALA A 145 -17.40 0.68 19.31
C ALA A 145 -17.23 -0.17 20.57
N ALA A 146 -17.09 -1.49 20.44
CA ALA A 146 -16.83 -2.38 21.56
C ALA A 146 -15.50 -2.06 22.27
N VAL A 147 -14.43 -1.86 21.49
CA VAL A 147 -13.13 -1.45 22.03
C VAL A 147 -13.22 -0.11 22.75
N ALA A 148 -13.89 0.88 22.15
CA ALA A 148 -14.08 2.19 22.77
C ALA A 148 -14.83 2.09 24.11
N LEU A 149 -15.87 1.26 24.22
CA LEU A 149 -16.59 1.04 25.47
C LEU A 149 -15.69 0.41 26.55
N ILE A 150 -14.83 -0.54 26.18
CA ILE A 150 -13.88 -1.15 27.11
C ILE A 150 -12.90 -0.09 27.64
N VAL A 151 -12.34 0.76 26.79
CA VAL A 151 -11.45 1.84 27.18
C VAL A 151 -12.14 2.82 28.14
N ILE A 152 -13.37 3.23 27.82
CA ILE A 152 -14.17 4.12 28.68
C ILE A 152 -14.41 3.46 30.05
N PHE A 153 -14.76 2.18 30.09
CA PHE A 153 -14.96 1.45 31.33
C PHE A 153 -13.71 1.46 32.22
N PHE A 154 -12.54 1.17 31.66
CA PHE A 154 -11.29 1.23 32.43
C PHE A 154 -10.94 2.64 32.89
N ALA A 155 -11.18 3.66 32.05
CA ALA A 155 -10.96 5.05 32.41
C ALA A 155 -11.85 5.46 33.62
N VAL A 156 -13.13 5.08 33.61
CA VAL A 156 -14.05 5.32 34.73
C VAL A 156 -13.58 4.61 36.00
N LEU A 157 -13.13 3.36 35.88
CA LEU A 157 -12.56 2.59 37.03
C LEU A 157 -11.36 3.29 37.67
N VAL A 158 -10.42 3.78 36.84
CA VAL A 158 -9.25 4.50 37.33
C VAL A 158 -9.65 5.78 38.06
N ILE A 159 -10.54 6.58 37.47
CA ILE A 159 -11.07 7.81 38.05
C ILE A 159 -11.74 7.50 39.38
N TYR A 160 -12.61 6.49 39.42
CA TYR A 160 -13.29 6.06 40.65
C TYR A 160 -12.30 5.70 41.76
N ASN A 161 -11.26 4.93 41.45
CA ASN A 161 -10.24 4.54 42.45
C ASN A 161 -9.48 5.76 42.97
N ILE A 162 -9.12 6.74 42.11
CA ILE A 162 -8.45 7.98 42.53
C ILE A 162 -9.35 8.79 43.49
N PHE A 163 -10.64 8.94 43.14
CA PHE A 163 -11.60 9.61 44.01
C PHE A 163 -11.77 8.91 45.37
N GLN A 164 -11.84 7.57 45.37
CA GLN A 164 -12.00 6.81 46.59
C GLN A 164 -10.80 6.98 47.54
N VAL A 165 -9.59 6.93 47.00
CA VAL A 165 -8.37 7.18 47.79
C VAL A 165 -8.36 8.61 48.37
N GLY A 166 -8.70 9.61 47.55
CA GLY A 166 -8.79 11.00 47.99
C GLY A 166 -9.85 11.23 49.05
N LEU A 167 -11.00 10.56 48.95
CA LEU A 167 -12.04 10.59 49.99
C LEU A 167 -11.57 10.00 51.33
N VAL A 168 -10.92 8.84 51.30
CA VAL A 168 -10.40 8.19 52.49
C VAL A 168 -9.36 9.08 53.17
N GLN A 169 -8.45 9.70 52.42
CA GLN A 169 -7.46 10.63 52.99
C GLN A 169 -8.15 11.84 53.64
N LYS A 170 -9.14 12.45 53.02
CA LYS A 170 -9.90 13.56 53.62
C LYS A 170 -10.65 13.16 54.90
N ILE A 171 -11.28 11.98 54.90
CA ILE A 171 -11.95 11.46 56.11
C ILE A 171 -10.94 11.29 57.27
N GLN A 172 -9.75 10.76 56.97
CA GLN A 172 -8.70 10.65 57.97
C GLN A 172 -8.18 11.99 58.50
N GLU A 173 -8.04 13.01 57.60
CA GLU A 173 -7.68 14.38 58.00
C GLU A 173 -8.76 15.02 58.86
N TYR A 174 -10.02 14.91 58.49
CA TYR A 174 -11.12 15.38 59.33
C TYR A 174 -11.22 14.64 60.67
N GLY A 175 -10.94 13.35 60.69
CA GLY A 175 -10.85 12.56 61.91
C GLY A 175 -9.77 13.09 62.87
N LYS A 176 -8.60 13.42 62.38
CA LYS A 176 -7.49 14.01 63.17
C LYS A 176 -7.86 15.39 63.73
N ILE A 177 -8.47 16.26 62.91
CA ILE A 177 -8.89 17.59 63.28
C ILE A 177 -9.98 17.52 64.40
N ARG A 178 -10.90 16.58 64.30
CA ARG A 178 -11.94 16.35 65.28
C ARG A 178 -11.39 15.81 66.61
N ALA A 179 -10.37 14.96 66.55
CA ALA A 179 -9.68 14.44 67.74
C ALA A 179 -8.93 15.55 68.48
N LEU A 180 -8.50 16.62 67.78
CA LEU A 180 -7.87 17.80 68.40
C LEU A 180 -8.89 18.80 68.95
N GLY A 181 -10.20 18.48 68.99
CA GLY A 181 -11.25 19.28 69.62
C GLY A 181 -11.99 20.27 68.71
N ALA A 182 -11.84 20.18 67.40
CA ALA A 182 -12.58 21.00 66.48
C ALA A 182 -14.09 20.71 66.54
N THR A 183 -14.92 21.73 66.66
CA THR A 183 -16.37 21.61 66.69
C THR A 183 -16.99 21.72 65.30
N ARG A 184 -18.28 21.29 65.15
CA ARG A 184 -19.02 21.26 63.87
C ARG A 184 -19.27 22.65 63.27
N LYS A 185 -18.93 23.73 63.95
CA LYS A 185 -19.10 25.12 63.52
C LYS A 185 -17.79 25.82 63.12
N GLN A 186 -16.66 25.15 63.18
CA GLN A 186 -15.38 25.55 62.61
C GLN A 186 -15.09 24.77 61.33
#